data_834cf5fe2ef60c0fb3014d8f25ffcfb4
#
_entry.id   834cf5fe2ef60c0fb3014d8f25ffcfb4
#
_cell.length_a   1.000
_cell.length_b   1.000
_cell.length_c   1.000
_cell.angle_alpha   90.00
_cell.angle_beta   90.00
_cell.angle_gamma   90.00
#
_symmetry.space_group_name_H-M   'P 1'
#
loop_
_entity.id
_entity.type
_entity.pdbx_description
1 polymer ?
#
loop_
_entity_poly.entity_id
_entity_poly.type
_entity_poly.pdbx_seq_one_letter_code
_entity_poly.pdbx_strand_id
1 'polypeptide(L)'
;AAEALEMGLVNKVVPFDDLERECMDWAAEMMQFSPTALRFMKASFNAATDGLAGIQQLAGDATLLYYTTDEAKEGRDAFKEKRVPDFTQFPKFP
;
A
#
# COMPACT_ATOMS: atom_id res chain seq x y z
N ALA A 1 -14.90 19.85 -20.55
CA ALA A 1 -13.87 18.80 -20.36
C ALA A 1 -12.48 19.31 -20.71
N ALA A 2 -12.31 20.02 -21.86
CA ALA A 2 -11.01 20.55 -22.27
C ALA A 2 -10.40 21.50 -21.23
N GLU A 3 -11.17 22.44 -20.70
CA GLU A 3 -10.75 23.36 -19.64
C GLU A 3 -10.32 22.62 -18.36
N ALA A 4 -11.01 21.54 -18.00
CA ALA A 4 -10.63 20.71 -16.85
C ALA A 4 -9.28 20.02 -17.05
N LEU A 5 -8.94 19.64 -18.30
CA LEU A 5 -7.63 19.09 -18.64
C LEU A 5 -6.54 20.17 -18.54
N GLU A 6 -6.80 21.36 -19.06
CA GLU A 6 -5.86 22.50 -18.99
C GLU A 6 -5.57 22.92 -17.54
N MET A 7 -6.56 22.86 -16.67
CA MET A 7 -6.44 23.17 -15.24
C MET A 7 -5.79 22.02 -14.43
N GLY A 8 -5.52 20.88 -15.03
CA GLY A 8 -4.98 19.72 -14.33
C GLY A 8 -5.98 19.00 -13.41
N LEU A 9 -7.28 19.25 -13.56
CA LEU A 9 -8.33 18.61 -12.77
C LEU A 9 -8.55 17.16 -13.21
N VAL A 10 -8.36 16.86 -14.49
CA VAL A 10 -8.43 15.52 -15.05
C VAL A 10 -7.17 15.20 -15.83
N ASN A 11 -6.80 13.92 -15.92
CA ASN A 11 -5.57 13.47 -16.57
C ASN A 11 -5.73 13.29 -18.08
N LYS A 12 -6.95 13.00 -18.54
CA LYS A 12 -7.27 12.77 -19.95
C LYS A 12 -8.72 13.10 -20.25
N VAL A 13 -8.99 13.52 -21.46
CA VAL A 13 -10.33 13.73 -22.00
C VAL A 13 -10.47 12.87 -23.25
N VAL A 14 -11.54 12.09 -23.32
CA VAL A 14 -11.86 11.20 -24.45
C VAL A 14 -13.34 11.36 -24.82
N PRO A 15 -13.76 10.93 -26.02
CA PRO A 15 -15.17 10.80 -26.35
C PRO A 15 -15.92 9.94 -25.34
N PHE A 16 -17.20 10.24 -25.11
CA PHE A 16 -17.98 9.53 -24.10
C PHE A 16 -18.01 8.02 -24.31
N ASP A 17 -18.15 7.57 -25.57
CA ASP A 17 -18.19 6.16 -25.92
C ASP A 17 -16.86 5.41 -25.69
N ASP A 18 -15.76 6.14 -25.58
CA ASP A 18 -14.43 5.58 -25.33
C ASP A 18 -14.06 5.58 -23.84
N LEU A 19 -14.83 6.24 -22.98
CA LEU A 19 -14.47 6.49 -21.59
C LEU A 19 -14.20 5.19 -20.80
N GLU A 20 -15.12 4.22 -20.90
CA GLU A 20 -14.98 2.96 -20.18
C GLU A 20 -13.75 2.18 -20.66
N ARG A 21 -13.55 2.10 -21.96
CA ARG A 21 -12.39 1.43 -22.56
C ARG A 21 -11.09 2.05 -22.07
N GLU A 22 -10.98 3.37 -22.10
CA GLU A 22 -9.81 4.09 -21.64
C GLU A 22 -9.51 3.85 -20.15
N CYS A 23 -10.54 3.85 -19.31
CA CYS A 23 -10.38 3.53 -17.89
C CYS A 23 -9.90 2.10 -17.65
N MET A 24 -10.42 1.14 -18.44
CA MET A 24 -10.01 -0.26 -18.35
C MET A 24 -8.56 -0.47 -18.83
N ASP A 25 -8.15 0.23 -19.87
CA ASP A 25 -6.77 0.19 -20.38
C ASP A 25 -5.78 0.71 -19.30
N TRP A 26 -6.09 1.83 -18.64
CA TRP A 26 -5.29 2.35 -17.54
C TRP A 26 -5.26 1.41 -16.34
N ALA A 27 -6.40 0.80 -15.99
CA ALA A 27 -6.45 -0.18 -14.92
C ALA A 27 -5.58 -1.41 -15.25
N ALA A 28 -5.65 -1.91 -16.49
CA ALA A 28 -4.83 -3.03 -16.95
C ALA A 28 -3.32 -2.70 -16.90
N GLU A 29 -2.93 -1.48 -17.26
CA GLU A 29 -1.54 -1.01 -17.14
C GLU A 29 -1.09 -0.98 -15.68
N MET A 30 -1.89 -0.41 -14.77
CA MET A 30 -1.59 -0.38 -13.33
C MET A 30 -1.48 -1.79 -12.73
N MET A 31 -2.30 -2.73 -13.17
CA MET A 31 -2.28 -4.12 -12.68
C MET A 31 -1.02 -4.91 -13.10
N GLN A 32 -0.17 -4.38 -13.96
CA GLN A 32 1.12 -4.99 -14.27
C GLN A 32 2.16 -4.77 -13.16
N PHE A 33 1.90 -3.84 -12.24
CA PHE A 33 2.80 -3.57 -11.12
C PHE A 33 2.47 -4.44 -9.90
N SER A 34 3.44 -4.56 -8.99
CA SER A 34 3.26 -5.34 -7.75
C SER A 34 2.08 -4.80 -6.92
N PRO A 35 1.11 -5.65 -6.53
CA PRO A 35 -0.02 -5.24 -5.69
C PRO A 35 0.41 -4.63 -4.36
N THR A 36 1.48 -5.15 -3.76
CA THR A 36 2.05 -4.62 -2.51
C THR A 36 2.64 -3.22 -2.72
N ALA A 37 3.39 -3.01 -3.80
CA ALA A 37 3.94 -1.70 -4.14
C ALA A 37 2.84 -0.65 -4.38
N LEU A 38 1.79 -1.01 -5.11
CA LEU A 38 0.63 -0.13 -5.34
C LEU A 38 -0.06 0.25 -4.03
N ARG A 39 -0.24 -0.70 -3.11
CA ARG A 39 -0.83 -0.48 -1.79
C ARG A 39 -0.02 0.52 -0.97
N PHE A 40 1.29 0.32 -0.87
CA PHE A 40 2.18 1.24 -0.13
C PHE A 40 2.23 2.63 -0.76
N MET A 41 2.27 2.70 -2.09
CA MET A 41 2.23 3.98 -2.81
C MET A 41 0.93 4.73 -2.51
N LYS A 42 -0.22 4.06 -2.56
CA LYS A 42 -1.52 4.66 -2.21
C LYS A 42 -1.57 5.12 -0.75
N ALA A 43 -1.09 4.29 0.17
CA ALA A 43 -1.02 4.64 1.59
C ALA A 43 -0.12 5.86 1.85
N SER A 44 1.00 5.98 1.13
CA SER A 44 1.90 7.14 1.22
C SER A 44 1.24 8.44 0.77
N PHE A 45 0.47 8.40 -0.33
CA PHE A 45 -0.30 9.57 -0.76
C PHE A 45 -1.38 9.94 0.24
N ASN A 46 -2.11 8.97 0.78
CA ASN A 46 -3.12 9.22 1.80
C ASN A 46 -2.51 9.80 3.08
N ALA A 47 -1.31 9.38 3.48
CA ALA A 47 -0.61 9.95 4.64
C ALA A 47 -0.33 11.45 4.48
N ALA A 48 -0.08 11.90 3.26
CA ALA A 48 0.16 13.32 2.98
C ALA A 48 -1.11 14.17 3.08
N THR A 49 -2.28 13.61 2.76
CA THR A 49 -3.55 14.34 2.69
C THR A 49 -4.45 14.10 3.89
N ASP A 50 -4.48 12.90 4.42
CA ASP A 50 -5.41 12.44 5.46
C ASP A 50 -4.78 12.46 6.87
N GLY A 51 -3.55 12.92 6.98
CA GLY A 51 -2.85 13.04 8.27
C GLY A 51 -2.72 11.69 9.00
N LEU A 52 -3.09 11.68 10.29
CA LEU A 52 -2.97 10.47 11.11
C LEU A 52 -3.78 9.27 10.59
N ALA A 53 -4.92 9.50 9.94
CA ALA A 53 -5.72 8.42 9.37
C ALA A 53 -4.97 7.70 8.23
N GLY A 54 -4.27 8.44 7.37
CA GLY A 54 -3.42 7.86 6.32
C GLY A 54 -2.23 7.08 6.89
N ILE A 55 -1.61 7.59 7.95
CA ILE A 55 -0.52 6.90 8.64
C ILE A 55 -1.01 5.61 9.30
N GLN A 56 -2.21 5.58 9.87
CA GLN A 56 -2.77 4.36 10.47
C GLN A 56 -2.95 3.24 9.44
N GLN A 57 -3.38 3.57 8.23
CA GLN A 57 -3.47 2.57 7.16
C GLN A 57 -2.09 1.99 6.82
N LEU A 58 -1.07 2.84 6.67
CA LEU A 58 0.30 2.41 6.42
C LEU A 58 0.84 1.51 7.55
N ALA A 59 0.58 1.90 8.80
CA ALA A 59 0.98 1.12 9.98
C ALA A 59 0.26 -0.24 10.03
N GLY A 60 -1.02 -0.30 9.66
CA GLY A 60 -1.78 -1.54 9.54
C GLY A 60 -1.19 -2.48 8.49
N ASP A 61 -0.88 -1.97 7.31
CA ASP A 61 -0.25 -2.74 6.23
C ASP A 61 1.14 -3.24 6.64
N ALA A 62 1.95 -2.41 7.32
CA ALA A 62 3.26 -2.81 7.86
C ALA A 62 3.12 -3.91 8.93
N THR A 63 2.10 -3.82 9.80
CA THR A 63 1.79 -4.85 10.80
C THR A 63 1.43 -6.18 10.15
N LEU A 64 0.63 -6.17 9.09
CA LEU A 64 0.32 -7.39 8.34
C LEU A 64 1.57 -8.03 7.74
N LEU A 65 2.49 -7.23 7.19
CA LEU A 65 3.78 -7.75 6.72
C LEU A 65 4.62 -8.32 7.86
N TYR A 66 4.66 -7.65 9.02
CA TYR A 66 5.36 -8.17 10.20
C TYR A 66 4.87 -9.57 10.57
N TYR A 67 3.56 -9.84 10.57
CA TYR A 67 3.02 -11.16 10.89
C TYR A 67 3.44 -12.27 9.92
N THR A 68 3.99 -11.94 8.75
CA THR A 68 4.55 -12.93 7.82
C THR A 68 6.01 -13.27 8.12
N THR A 69 6.67 -12.54 9.01
CA THR A 69 8.09 -12.71 9.34
C THR A 69 8.35 -13.83 10.35
N ASP A 70 9.60 -14.29 10.39
CA ASP A 70 10.04 -15.25 11.39
C ASP A 70 10.13 -14.61 12.79
N GLU A 71 10.40 -13.31 12.90
CA GLU A 71 10.32 -12.57 14.16
C GLU A 71 8.94 -12.66 14.81
N ALA A 72 7.88 -12.49 14.02
CA ALA A 72 6.53 -12.62 14.54
C ALA A 72 6.21 -14.05 15.00
N LYS A 73 6.72 -15.05 14.27
CA LYS A 73 6.59 -16.46 14.66
C LYS A 73 7.30 -16.73 15.98
N GLU A 74 8.55 -16.24 16.14
CA GLU A 74 9.30 -16.35 17.40
C GLU A 74 8.52 -15.74 18.56
N GLY A 75 8.02 -14.52 18.43
CA GLY A 75 7.23 -13.86 19.45
C GLY A 75 5.99 -14.65 19.84
N ARG A 76 5.24 -15.15 18.85
CA ARG A 76 4.05 -16.00 19.05
C ARG A 76 4.38 -17.31 19.78
N ASP A 77 5.44 -17.99 19.32
CA ASP A 77 5.78 -19.34 19.84
C ASP A 77 6.37 -19.24 21.24
N ALA A 78 7.22 -18.24 21.50
CA ALA A 78 7.71 -17.93 22.84
C ALA A 78 6.55 -17.66 23.83
N PHE A 79 5.54 -16.89 23.40
CA PHE A 79 4.36 -16.65 24.23
C PHE A 79 3.61 -17.94 24.56
N LYS A 80 3.38 -18.82 23.57
CA LYS A 80 2.71 -20.10 23.78
C LYS A 80 3.50 -21.03 24.68
N GLU A 81 4.81 -21.04 24.54
CA GLU A 81 5.78 -21.86 25.30
C GLU A 81 6.12 -21.26 26.67
N LYS A 82 5.61 -20.07 26.99
CA LYS A 82 5.88 -19.32 28.22
C LYS A 82 7.37 -19.08 28.49
N ARG A 83 8.14 -18.86 27.43
CA ARG A 83 9.57 -18.51 27.49
C ARG A 83 9.78 -17.06 27.04
N VAL A 84 10.98 -16.55 27.32
CA VAL A 84 11.43 -15.25 26.78
C VAL A 84 11.72 -15.42 25.29
N PRO A 85 11.22 -14.54 24.41
CA PRO A 85 11.55 -14.59 22.99
C PRO A 85 13.01 -14.22 22.76
N ASP A 86 13.67 -14.88 21.81
CA ASP A 86 15.02 -14.56 21.39
C ASP A 86 15.04 -13.84 20.05
N PHE A 87 15.01 -12.52 20.09
CA PHE A 87 15.11 -11.69 18.89
C PHE A 87 16.56 -11.37 18.47
N THR A 88 17.56 -11.88 19.17
CA THR A 88 18.97 -11.61 18.81
C THR A 88 19.40 -12.29 17.52
N GLN A 89 18.71 -13.35 17.14
CA GLN A 89 18.95 -14.12 15.92
C GLN A 89 18.51 -13.40 14.62
N PHE A 90 17.71 -12.34 14.75
CA PHE A 90 17.19 -11.61 13.59
C PHE A 90 18.04 -10.37 13.29
N PRO A 91 18.20 -10.03 11.99
CA PRO A 91 18.95 -8.84 11.61
C PRO A 91 18.26 -7.59 12.13
N LYS A 92 19.03 -6.70 12.75
CA LYS A 92 18.56 -5.39 13.16
C LYS A 92 18.78 -4.43 12.00
N PHE A 93 17.69 -4.07 11.32
CA PHE A 93 17.77 -3.04 10.31
C PHE A 93 17.81 -1.66 10.96
N PRO A 94 18.58 -0.72 10.37
CA PRO A 94 18.62 0.66 10.84
C PRO A 94 17.29 1.37 10.62
#